data_463e4c75a2fef823e16663e47fba0ed9
#
_entry.id   463e4c75a2fef823e16663e47fba0ed9
#
_cell.length_a   1.000
_cell.length_b   1.000
_cell.length_c   1.000
_cell.angle_alpha   90.00
_cell.angle_beta   90.00
_cell.angle_gamma   90.00
#
_symmetry.space_group_name_H-M   'P 1'
#
loop_
_entity.id
_entity.type
_entity.pdbx_description
1 polymer ?
#
loop_
_entity_poly.entity_id
_entity_poly.type
_entity_poly.pdbx_seq_one_letter_code
_entity_poly.pdbx_strand_id
1 'polypeptide(L)'
;VIAPNQQRVDDEQMTRLVQYVWANLNDEFLGCTNQPCKTGMFPFMARHVLPYQTLGKMLEQGITFYNLVTNDIQMKLVKNADFAELEFVFLHPERDPNHFFLEFWLIIWHRFSSWLIDVKIPLSQVCFTHSKPNHHQEAKLLFSCRHSFNRPVVKLCFSQKYLALPCVRSNKELTQFLRDSPADLITIPGSEHSFKAKVISILIHNENDDLYCPSFETIALNLNMSGQTLRRRLKVEGTSYPMIKDEVRRDLAIDYLQANNRSIADISNALGFSEPRSFTRAFKQWTGVSPSKYSG
;
A
#
# COMPACT_ATOMS: atom_id res chain seq x y z
N VAL A 1 -16.22 4.71 -13.14
CA VAL A 1 -17.57 4.21 -13.46
C VAL A 1 -17.38 2.93 -14.25
N ILE A 2 -17.60 1.77 -13.60
CA ILE A 2 -17.59 0.47 -14.27
C ILE A 2 -18.80 0.45 -15.20
N ALA A 3 -18.59 0.12 -16.46
CA ALA A 3 -19.70 -0.05 -17.39
C ALA A 3 -20.69 -1.10 -16.83
N PRO A 4 -22.02 -0.92 -16.97
CA PRO A 4 -23.03 -1.75 -16.32
C PRO A 4 -23.00 -3.24 -16.66
N ASN A 5 -22.13 -3.68 -17.57
CA ASN A 5 -21.96 -5.08 -17.99
C ASN A 5 -20.62 -5.71 -17.63
N GLN A 6 -19.75 -5.08 -16.85
CA GLN A 6 -18.55 -5.73 -16.34
C GLN A 6 -18.90 -6.57 -15.11
N GLN A 7 -18.98 -7.88 -15.29
CA GLN A 7 -19.10 -8.82 -14.18
C GLN A 7 -17.81 -8.76 -13.33
N ARG A 8 -17.97 -8.53 -12.04
CA ARG A 8 -16.86 -8.69 -11.10
C ARG A 8 -16.57 -10.17 -10.95
N VAL A 9 -15.30 -10.52 -11.01
CA VAL A 9 -14.80 -11.87 -10.72
C VAL A 9 -14.68 -11.98 -9.20
N ASP A 10 -15.14 -13.08 -8.61
CA ASP A 10 -14.92 -13.34 -7.19
C ASP A 10 -13.48 -13.82 -6.93
N ASP A 11 -13.09 -13.81 -5.65
CA ASP A 11 -11.74 -14.12 -5.21
C ASP A 11 -11.33 -15.56 -5.59
N GLU A 12 -12.26 -16.50 -5.53
CA GLU A 12 -12.01 -17.89 -5.86
C GLU A 12 -11.79 -18.08 -7.37
N GLN A 13 -12.57 -17.39 -8.19
CA GLN A 13 -12.41 -17.40 -9.65
C GLN A 13 -11.08 -16.76 -10.05
N MET A 14 -10.70 -15.63 -9.45
CA MET A 14 -9.41 -14.98 -9.69
C MET A 14 -8.26 -15.91 -9.29
N THR A 15 -8.35 -16.55 -8.14
CA THR A 15 -7.35 -17.51 -7.67
C THR A 15 -7.17 -18.67 -8.64
N ARG A 16 -8.26 -19.28 -9.09
CA ARG A 16 -8.22 -20.38 -10.07
C ARG A 16 -7.60 -19.90 -11.39
N LEU A 17 -7.94 -18.70 -11.84
CA LEU A 17 -7.36 -18.13 -13.06
C LEU A 17 -5.85 -17.96 -12.94
N VAL A 18 -5.38 -17.34 -11.85
CA VAL A 18 -3.94 -17.11 -11.63
C VAL A 18 -3.19 -18.45 -11.51
N GLN A 19 -3.71 -19.41 -10.73
CA GLN A 19 -3.12 -20.75 -10.60
C GLN A 19 -3.07 -21.48 -11.95
N TYR A 20 -4.13 -21.38 -12.75
CA TYR A 20 -4.17 -21.96 -14.10
C TYR A 20 -3.11 -21.33 -15.02
N VAL A 21 -2.97 -20.00 -14.99
CA VAL A 21 -1.95 -19.28 -15.76
C VAL A 21 -0.54 -19.70 -15.33
N TRP A 22 -0.26 -19.73 -14.03
CA TRP A 22 1.03 -20.18 -13.50
C TRP A 22 1.38 -21.61 -13.96
N ALA A 23 0.43 -22.53 -13.85
CA ALA A 23 0.64 -23.92 -14.23
C ALA A 23 0.89 -24.09 -15.74
N ASN A 24 0.16 -23.36 -16.58
CA ASN A 24 0.25 -23.50 -18.04
C ASN A 24 1.45 -22.74 -18.63
N LEU A 25 1.77 -21.57 -18.13
CA LEU A 25 2.95 -20.81 -18.56
C LEU A 25 4.23 -21.31 -17.88
N ASN A 26 4.12 -22.03 -16.77
CA ASN A 26 5.23 -22.31 -15.85
C ASN A 26 5.97 -21.02 -15.45
N ASP A 27 5.19 -19.96 -15.18
CA ASP A 27 5.70 -18.63 -14.95
C ASP A 27 4.87 -17.86 -13.91
N GLU A 28 5.46 -17.60 -12.74
CA GLU A 28 4.86 -16.80 -11.67
C GLU A 28 4.79 -15.31 -12.00
N PHE A 29 5.52 -14.85 -13.03
CA PHE A 29 5.51 -13.47 -13.52
C PHE A 29 4.50 -13.24 -14.66
N LEU A 30 3.65 -14.22 -14.96
CA LEU A 30 2.50 -14.12 -15.87
C LEU A 30 2.88 -13.66 -17.30
N GLY A 31 4.10 -13.91 -17.77
CA GLY A 31 4.60 -13.46 -19.06
C GLY A 31 5.02 -11.99 -19.11
N CYS A 32 5.03 -11.30 -17.97
CA CYS A 32 5.34 -9.87 -17.88
C CYS A 32 6.85 -9.56 -17.79
N THR A 33 7.69 -10.59 -17.91
CA THR A 33 9.16 -10.47 -17.92
C THR A 33 9.76 -11.13 -19.14
N ASN A 34 11.03 -10.85 -19.45
CA ASN A 34 11.71 -11.51 -20.57
C ASN A 34 11.97 -12.99 -20.28
N GLN A 35 12.32 -13.29 -19.03
CA GLN A 35 12.54 -14.65 -18.61
C GLN A 35 11.48 -15.09 -17.59
N PRO A 36 10.87 -16.27 -17.77
CA PRO A 36 9.83 -16.73 -16.87
C PRO A 36 10.40 -17.03 -15.48
N CYS A 37 9.65 -16.70 -14.45
CA CYS A 37 9.85 -17.14 -13.08
C CYS A 37 9.15 -18.48 -12.88
N LYS A 38 9.88 -19.57 -12.87
CA LYS A 38 9.29 -20.92 -12.78
C LYS A 38 8.38 -21.06 -11.58
N THR A 39 7.25 -21.75 -11.80
CA THR A 39 6.31 -22.08 -10.73
C THR A 39 7.00 -22.82 -9.58
N GLY A 40 6.79 -22.34 -8.35
CA GLY A 40 7.45 -22.85 -7.13
C GLY A 40 8.54 -21.94 -6.58
N MET A 41 8.92 -20.89 -7.30
CA MET A 41 9.93 -19.92 -6.83
C MET A 41 9.44 -19.13 -5.63
N PHE A 42 8.19 -18.62 -5.64
CA PHE A 42 7.61 -17.95 -4.47
C PHE A 42 7.50 -18.89 -3.25
N PRO A 43 6.97 -20.10 -3.35
CA PRO A 43 7.01 -21.08 -2.27
C PRO A 43 8.42 -21.39 -1.75
N PHE A 44 9.41 -21.46 -2.63
CA PHE A 44 10.80 -21.67 -2.24
C PHE A 44 11.35 -20.46 -1.46
N MET A 45 11.18 -19.27 -1.99
CA MET A 45 11.56 -18.02 -1.31
C MET A 45 10.89 -17.89 0.06
N ALA A 46 9.58 -18.14 0.14
CA ALA A 46 8.82 -18.03 1.37
C ALA A 46 9.35 -18.98 2.47
N ARG A 47 9.72 -20.23 2.12
CA ARG A 47 10.36 -21.17 3.05
C ARG A 47 11.76 -20.74 3.43
N HIS A 48 12.50 -20.14 2.49
CA HIS A 48 13.85 -19.64 2.74
C HIS A 48 13.86 -18.49 3.75
N VAL A 49 12.88 -17.57 3.67
CA VAL A 49 12.86 -16.40 4.55
C VAL A 49 12.26 -16.67 5.93
N LEU A 50 11.45 -17.71 6.09
CA LEU A 50 10.73 -18.02 7.33
C LEU A 50 11.61 -18.17 8.58
N PRO A 51 12.84 -18.75 8.53
CA PRO A 51 13.70 -18.91 9.70
C PRO A 51 14.31 -17.60 10.23
N TYR A 52 14.22 -16.50 9.49
CA TYR A 52 14.79 -15.23 9.94
C TYR A 52 13.91 -14.57 11.00
N GLN A 53 14.55 -13.97 12.01
CA GLN A 53 13.88 -13.55 13.22
C GLN A 53 13.00 -12.30 13.08
N THR A 54 13.31 -11.41 12.13
CA THR A 54 12.60 -10.15 11.97
C THR A 54 12.15 -9.93 10.53
N LEU A 55 11.04 -9.19 10.37
CA LEU A 55 10.52 -8.83 9.05
C LEU A 55 11.59 -8.16 8.17
N GLY A 56 12.40 -7.26 8.75
CA GLY A 56 13.47 -6.59 8.00
C GLY A 56 14.47 -7.57 7.39
N LYS A 57 14.88 -8.60 8.16
CA LYS A 57 15.78 -9.64 7.65
C LYS A 57 15.11 -10.54 6.62
N MET A 58 13.85 -10.86 6.81
CA MET A 58 13.07 -11.65 5.83
C MET A 58 12.94 -10.91 4.50
N LEU A 59 12.64 -9.61 4.53
CA LEU A 59 12.57 -8.78 3.33
C LEU A 59 13.94 -8.70 2.63
N GLU A 60 15.02 -8.46 3.36
CA GLU A 60 16.37 -8.43 2.79
C GLU A 60 16.71 -9.74 2.06
N GLN A 61 16.39 -10.89 2.66
CA GLN A 61 16.66 -12.19 2.06
C GLN A 61 15.75 -12.51 0.88
N GLY A 62 14.47 -12.16 0.95
CA GLY A 62 13.54 -12.32 -0.16
C GLY A 62 13.90 -11.42 -1.36
N ILE A 63 14.34 -10.19 -1.10
CA ILE A 63 14.86 -9.27 -2.12
C ILE A 63 16.13 -9.86 -2.76
N THR A 64 17.07 -10.33 -1.93
CA THR A 64 18.29 -10.97 -2.45
C THR A 64 17.95 -12.18 -3.33
N PHE A 65 17.00 -13.00 -2.90
CA PHE A 65 16.55 -14.15 -3.68
C PHE A 65 16.05 -13.73 -5.07
N TYR A 66 15.10 -12.78 -5.15
CA TYR A 66 14.55 -12.37 -6.45
C TYR A 66 15.55 -11.62 -7.32
N ASN A 67 16.43 -10.81 -6.73
CA ASN A 67 17.52 -10.16 -7.48
C ASN A 67 18.54 -11.17 -8.05
N LEU A 68 18.60 -12.41 -7.51
CA LEU A 68 19.38 -13.51 -8.06
C LEU A 68 18.62 -14.30 -9.13
N VAL A 69 17.29 -14.40 -8.98
CA VAL A 69 16.43 -15.18 -9.89
C VAL A 69 16.19 -14.45 -11.21
N THR A 70 16.05 -13.13 -11.17
CA THR A 70 15.74 -12.33 -12.35
C THR A 70 16.48 -11.00 -12.36
N ASN A 71 16.83 -10.54 -13.56
CA ASN A 71 17.30 -9.18 -13.77
C ASN A 71 16.16 -8.22 -14.17
N ASP A 72 14.98 -8.75 -14.53
CA ASP A 72 13.86 -7.97 -15.08
C ASP A 72 13.12 -7.15 -14.01
N ILE A 73 13.21 -7.61 -12.75
CA ILE A 73 12.66 -6.92 -11.59
C ILE A 73 13.78 -6.74 -10.56
N GLN A 74 14.16 -5.50 -10.31
CA GLN A 74 15.12 -5.17 -9.27
C GLN A 74 14.40 -4.65 -8.04
N MET A 75 14.81 -5.12 -6.88
CA MET A 75 14.19 -4.78 -5.61
C MET A 75 15.21 -4.24 -4.62
N LYS A 76 14.78 -3.30 -3.78
CA LYS A 76 15.63 -2.71 -2.74
C LYS A 76 14.79 -2.33 -1.52
N LEU A 77 15.34 -2.57 -0.32
CA LEU A 77 14.81 -2.06 0.93
C LEU A 77 15.64 -0.85 1.37
N VAL A 78 15.04 0.33 1.36
CA VAL A 78 15.63 1.57 1.85
C VAL A 78 15.10 1.85 3.24
N LYS A 79 16.00 2.16 4.19
CA LYS A 79 15.67 2.42 5.59
C LYS A 79 16.08 3.85 5.93
N ASN A 80 15.13 4.64 6.39
CA ASN A 80 15.33 5.99 6.92
C ASN A 80 14.95 6.00 8.41
N ALA A 81 15.17 7.09 9.14
CA ALA A 81 14.93 7.14 10.58
C ALA A 81 13.51 6.70 11.00
N ASP A 82 12.46 7.10 10.26
CA ASP A 82 11.06 6.87 10.61
C ASP A 82 10.33 5.95 9.63
N PHE A 83 10.83 5.82 8.40
CA PHE A 83 10.18 5.04 7.34
C PHE A 83 11.09 3.98 6.75
N ALA A 84 10.45 2.98 6.17
CA ALA A 84 11.04 2.01 5.27
C ALA A 84 10.35 2.12 3.90
N GLU A 85 11.11 1.99 2.85
CA GLU A 85 10.63 1.97 1.47
C GLU A 85 11.06 0.67 0.81
N LEU A 86 10.09 -0.07 0.30
CA LEU A 86 10.34 -1.23 -0.54
C LEU A 86 10.22 -0.78 -1.99
N GLU A 87 11.36 -0.64 -2.65
CA GLU A 87 11.47 -0.12 -4.02
C GLU A 87 11.51 -1.26 -5.03
N PHE A 88 10.89 -1.01 -6.21
CA PHE A 88 10.83 -1.93 -7.32
C PHE A 88 11.14 -1.20 -8.63
N VAL A 89 12.01 -1.80 -9.45
CA VAL A 89 12.29 -1.34 -10.80
C VAL A 89 11.92 -2.47 -11.75
N PHE A 90 10.93 -2.23 -12.60
CA PHE A 90 10.51 -3.15 -13.67
C PHE A 90 11.20 -2.70 -14.95
N LEU A 91 12.07 -3.54 -15.51
CA LEU A 91 12.88 -3.17 -16.67
C LEU A 91 12.12 -3.25 -18.00
N HIS A 92 10.99 -3.99 -18.02
CA HIS A 92 10.17 -4.21 -19.21
C HIS A 92 8.71 -3.82 -18.98
N PRO A 93 8.42 -2.53 -18.64
CA PRO A 93 7.06 -2.07 -18.38
C PRO A 93 6.12 -2.19 -19.58
N GLU A 94 6.65 -2.25 -20.81
CA GLU A 94 5.89 -2.49 -22.04
C GLU A 94 5.21 -3.86 -22.09
N ARG A 95 5.66 -4.84 -21.28
CA ARG A 95 5.05 -6.16 -21.17
C ARG A 95 3.84 -6.20 -20.21
N ASP A 96 3.66 -5.17 -19.43
CA ASP A 96 2.53 -4.98 -18.51
C ASP A 96 1.81 -3.64 -18.78
N PRO A 97 1.21 -3.45 -19.97
CA PRO A 97 0.65 -2.18 -20.41
C PRO A 97 -0.53 -1.71 -19.55
N ASN A 98 -1.17 -2.61 -18.83
CA ASN A 98 -2.30 -2.31 -17.92
C ASN A 98 -1.87 -2.25 -16.45
N HIS A 99 -0.58 -2.42 -16.15
CA HIS A 99 0.01 -2.39 -14.80
C HIS A 99 -0.55 -3.46 -13.86
N PHE A 100 -1.17 -4.52 -14.40
CA PHE A 100 -1.78 -5.60 -13.62
C PHE A 100 -0.73 -6.38 -12.82
N PHE A 101 0.36 -6.78 -13.47
CA PHE A 101 1.43 -7.54 -12.82
C PHE A 101 2.16 -6.68 -11.78
N LEU A 102 2.43 -5.42 -12.10
CA LEU A 102 3.03 -4.46 -11.17
C LEU A 102 2.19 -4.35 -9.89
N GLU A 103 0.89 -4.07 -10.01
CA GLU A 103 -0.01 -3.95 -8.87
C GLU A 103 -0.12 -5.26 -8.08
N PHE A 104 -0.23 -6.39 -8.79
CA PHE A 104 -0.28 -7.73 -8.20
C PHE A 104 1.00 -8.04 -7.39
N TRP A 105 2.17 -7.70 -7.93
CA TRP A 105 3.46 -7.90 -7.28
C TRP A 105 3.60 -7.07 -5.99
N LEU A 106 3.16 -5.82 -6.02
CA LEU A 106 3.11 -4.96 -4.83
C LEU A 106 2.18 -5.54 -3.75
N ILE A 107 1.01 -6.07 -4.15
CA ILE A 107 0.06 -6.72 -3.24
C ILE A 107 0.72 -7.94 -2.58
N ILE A 108 1.38 -8.80 -3.36
CA ILE A 108 2.07 -9.99 -2.84
C ILE A 108 3.05 -9.59 -1.74
N TRP A 109 3.95 -8.66 -2.01
CA TRP A 109 4.96 -8.25 -1.04
C TRP A 109 4.36 -7.59 0.20
N HIS A 110 3.39 -6.72 0.04
CA HIS A 110 2.73 -6.07 1.17
C HIS A 110 1.97 -7.06 2.06
N ARG A 111 1.20 -7.95 1.44
CA ARG A 111 0.34 -8.87 2.18
C ARG A 111 1.12 -10.03 2.78
N PHE A 112 2.08 -10.57 2.06
CA PHE A 112 2.99 -11.58 2.60
C PHE A 112 3.77 -11.04 3.81
N SER A 113 4.30 -9.83 3.72
CA SER A 113 4.98 -9.16 4.84
C SER A 113 4.07 -9.00 6.06
N SER A 114 2.82 -8.58 5.84
CA SER A 114 1.83 -8.43 6.90
C SER A 114 1.45 -9.78 7.52
N TRP A 115 1.32 -10.82 6.70
CA TRP A 115 1.02 -12.18 7.14
C TRP A 115 2.15 -12.76 7.99
N LEU A 116 3.41 -12.56 7.61
CA LEU A 116 4.57 -13.08 8.35
C LEU A 116 4.61 -12.62 9.82
N ILE A 117 4.20 -11.38 10.09
CA ILE A 117 4.23 -10.78 11.43
C ILE A 117 2.85 -10.75 12.12
N ASP A 118 1.80 -11.29 11.49
CA ASP A 118 0.40 -11.25 11.95
C ASP A 118 -0.12 -9.83 12.26
N VAL A 119 0.43 -8.84 11.58
CA VAL A 119 0.04 -7.43 11.75
C VAL A 119 -0.12 -6.82 10.37
N LYS A 120 -1.30 -6.23 10.09
CA LYS A 120 -1.45 -5.42 8.90
C LYS A 120 -0.49 -4.24 8.95
N ILE A 121 0.44 -4.17 7.98
CA ILE A 121 1.35 -3.04 7.82
C ILE A 121 0.59 -1.89 7.16
N PRO A 122 0.31 -0.77 7.87
CA PRO A 122 -0.29 0.39 7.23
C PRO A 122 0.73 1.00 6.27
N LEU A 123 0.36 1.11 5.00
CA LEU A 123 1.14 1.89 4.05
C LEU A 123 0.82 3.38 4.26
N SER A 124 1.84 4.23 4.26
CA SER A 124 1.68 5.68 4.22
C SER A 124 1.49 6.14 2.78
N GLN A 125 2.17 5.50 1.83
CA GLN A 125 2.12 5.87 0.42
C GLN A 125 2.49 4.68 -0.47
N VAL A 126 1.90 4.68 -1.69
CA VAL A 126 2.37 3.88 -2.84
C VAL A 126 2.75 4.82 -3.97
N CYS A 127 3.94 4.64 -4.55
CA CYS A 127 4.41 5.42 -5.69
C CYS A 127 4.44 4.55 -6.94
N PHE A 128 3.99 5.12 -8.06
CA PHE A 128 3.96 4.49 -9.38
C PHE A 128 4.74 5.33 -10.39
N THR A 129 5.42 4.68 -11.32
CA THR A 129 6.17 5.34 -12.39
C THR A 129 5.27 5.82 -13.53
N HIS A 130 4.15 5.16 -13.75
CA HIS A 130 3.19 5.50 -14.80
C HIS A 130 2.29 6.69 -14.43
N SER A 131 1.61 7.25 -15.42
CA SER A 131 0.58 8.27 -15.21
C SER A 131 -0.66 7.68 -14.54
N LYS A 132 -1.46 8.54 -13.91
CA LYS A 132 -2.69 8.13 -13.21
C LYS A 132 -3.65 7.41 -14.17
N PRO A 133 -3.94 6.12 -13.97
CA PRO A 133 -4.83 5.38 -14.85
C PRO A 133 -6.30 5.71 -14.59
N ASN A 134 -7.17 5.49 -15.58
CA ASN A 134 -8.62 5.74 -15.45
C ASN A 134 -9.26 4.91 -14.31
N HIS A 135 -8.72 3.71 -14.03
CA HIS A 135 -9.19 2.80 -12.99
C HIS A 135 -8.51 3.02 -11.63
N HIS A 136 -7.79 4.14 -11.42
CA HIS A 136 -7.07 4.41 -10.17
C HIS A 136 -7.94 4.35 -8.90
N GLN A 137 -9.26 4.53 -9.04
CA GLN A 137 -10.21 4.37 -7.93
C GLN A 137 -10.24 2.93 -7.40
N GLU A 138 -10.04 1.94 -8.27
CA GLU A 138 -10.00 0.52 -7.91
C GLU A 138 -8.67 0.20 -7.18
N ALA A 139 -7.56 0.78 -7.64
CA ALA A 139 -6.27 0.66 -6.96
C ALA A 139 -6.32 1.17 -5.51
N LYS A 140 -7.17 2.16 -5.19
CA LYS A 140 -7.39 2.62 -3.80
C LYS A 140 -8.04 1.55 -2.91
N LEU A 141 -8.75 0.58 -3.48
CA LEU A 141 -9.27 -0.56 -2.73
C LEU A 141 -8.15 -1.54 -2.37
N LEU A 142 -7.16 -1.68 -3.24
CA LEU A 142 -6.01 -2.56 -3.03
C LEU A 142 -5.02 -1.97 -2.01
N PHE A 143 -4.74 -0.67 -2.14
CA PHE A 143 -3.84 0.08 -1.26
C PHE A 143 -4.58 1.26 -0.65
N SER A 144 -5.12 1.06 0.56
CA SER A 144 -5.87 2.08 1.30
C SER A 144 -4.93 3.15 1.88
N CYS A 145 -4.14 3.79 1.02
CA CYS A 145 -3.19 4.83 1.37
C CYS A 145 -3.11 5.86 0.23
N ARG A 146 -2.21 6.79 0.34
CA ARG A 146 -1.93 7.74 -0.73
C ARG A 146 -1.28 7.06 -1.93
N HIS A 147 -1.73 7.43 -3.15
CA HIS A 147 -1.11 7.03 -4.41
C HIS A 147 -0.44 8.23 -5.06
N SER A 148 0.81 8.11 -5.46
CA SER A 148 1.55 9.12 -6.23
C SER A 148 1.99 8.53 -7.55
N PHE A 149 1.64 9.20 -8.64
CA PHE A 149 1.95 8.80 -10.01
C PHE A 149 3.11 9.64 -10.59
N ASN A 150 3.66 9.22 -11.74
CA ASN A 150 4.79 9.86 -12.40
C ASN A 150 6.02 10.01 -11.49
N ARG A 151 6.28 9.01 -10.65
CA ARG A 151 7.45 8.99 -9.77
C ARG A 151 8.61 8.24 -10.42
N PRO A 152 9.87 8.52 -10.03
CA PRO A 152 11.04 7.89 -10.66
C PRO A 152 11.15 6.39 -10.38
N VAL A 153 10.53 5.90 -9.30
CA VAL A 153 10.57 4.50 -8.88
C VAL A 153 9.25 4.06 -8.27
N VAL A 154 8.89 2.81 -8.50
CA VAL A 154 7.73 2.18 -7.83
C VAL A 154 8.13 1.81 -6.41
N LYS A 155 7.33 2.21 -5.40
CA LYS A 155 7.64 1.88 -4.01
C LYS A 155 6.42 1.81 -3.10
N LEU A 156 6.55 0.97 -2.07
CA LEU A 156 5.67 0.90 -0.90
C LEU A 156 6.36 1.58 0.27
N CYS A 157 5.71 2.57 0.88
CA CYS A 157 6.24 3.30 2.03
C CYS A 157 5.46 2.94 3.30
N PHE A 158 6.17 2.61 4.38
CA PHE A 158 5.58 2.25 5.66
C PHE A 158 6.52 2.61 6.83
N SER A 159 6.03 2.59 8.06
CA SER A 159 6.86 2.90 9.24
C SER A 159 7.94 1.85 9.47
N GLN A 160 9.18 2.29 9.67
CA GLN A 160 10.35 1.43 9.92
C GLN A 160 10.16 0.51 11.13
N LYS A 161 9.34 0.87 12.11
CA LYS A 161 9.09 0.04 13.31
C LYS A 161 8.64 -1.38 12.99
N TYR A 162 7.94 -1.60 11.85
CA TYR A 162 7.48 -2.92 11.43
C TYR A 162 8.63 -3.86 11.06
N LEU A 163 9.76 -3.32 10.61
CA LEU A 163 10.94 -4.13 10.24
C LEU A 163 11.55 -4.89 11.44
N ALA A 164 11.34 -4.39 12.67
CA ALA A 164 11.83 -5.01 13.89
C ALA A 164 10.90 -6.11 14.43
N LEU A 165 9.66 -6.21 13.91
CA LEU A 165 8.71 -7.21 14.40
C LEU A 165 9.15 -8.62 14.03
N PRO A 166 8.95 -9.59 14.97
CA PRO A 166 9.32 -10.98 14.76
C PRO A 166 8.35 -11.66 13.78
N CYS A 167 8.84 -12.67 13.07
CA CYS A 167 7.99 -13.65 12.41
C CYS A 167 7.25 -14.48 13.45
N VAL A 168 5.95 -14.60 13.29
CA VAL A 168 5.10 -15.40 14.20
C VAL A 168 4.54 -16.66 13.52
N ARG A 169 4.90 -16.90 12.24
CA ARG A 169 4.38 -18.03 11.47
C ARG A 169 5.24 -19.28 11.58
N SER A 170 4.56 -20.40 11.61
CA SER A 170 5.17 -21.74 11.57
C SER A 170 5.26 -22.28 10.14
N ASN A 171 6.09 -23.32 9.93
CA ASN A 171 6.14 -24.06 8.66
C ASN A 171 4.79 -24.66 8.25
N LYS A 172 3.96 -25.06 9.22
CA LYS A 172 2.62 -25.61 8.98
C LYS A 172 1.69 -24.54 8.41
N GLU A 173 1.67 -23.35 9.03
CA GLU A 173 0.88 -22.21 8.56
C GLU A 173 1.35 -21.74 7.19
N LEU A 174 2.67 -21.69 6.96
CA LEU A 174 3.20 -21.38 5.62
C LEU A 174 2.75 -22.39 4.56
N THR A 175 2.73 -23.68 4.88
CA THR A 175 2.27 -24.72 3.94
C THR A 175 0.79 -24.53 3.58
N GLN A 176 -0.04 -24.16 4.57
CA GLN A 176 -1.45 -23.88 4.33
C GLN A 176 -1.62 -22.60 3.48
N PHE A 177 -0.94 -21.52 3.87
CA PHE A 177 -0.94 -20.26 3.12
C PHE A 177 -0.55 -20.45 1.65
N LEU A 178 0.52 -21.20 1.37
CA LEU A 178 0.97 -21.49 0.00
C LEU A 178 -0.01 -22.36 -0.80
N ARG A 179 -0.77 -23.22 -0.15
CA ARG A 179 -1.82 -24.02 -0.79
C ARG A 179 -2.99 -23.15 -1.24
N ASP A 180 -3.39 -22.20 -0.40
CA ASP A 180 -4.54 -21.35 -0.61
C ASP A 180 -4.18 -20.10 -1.44
N SER A 181 -2.86 -19.87 -1.68
CA SER A 181 -2.35 -18.77 -2.52
C SER A 181 -2.73 -18.96 -4.01
N PRO A 182 -3.07 -17.86 -4.74
CA PRO A 182 -3.02 -16.48 -4.29
C PRO A 182 -4.28 -15.96 -3.57
N ALA A 183 -5.29 -16.81 -3.28
CA ALA A 183 -6.49 -16.36 -2.58
C ALA A 183 -6.16 -15.60 -1.31
N ASP A 184 -5.34 -16.17 -0.42
CA ASP A 184 -4.95 -15.53 0.83
C ASP A 184 -4.16 -14.24 0.63
N LEU A 185 -3.47 -14.09 -0.51
CA LEU A 185 -2.79 -12.84 -0.88
C LEU A 185 -3.76 -11.80 -1.42
N ILE A 186 -4.81 -12.21 -2.12
CA ILE A 186 -5.82 -11.31 -2.67
C ILE A 186 -6.84 -10.93 -1.60
N THR A 187 -7.20 -11.86 -0.72
CA THR A 187 -8.33 -11.77 0.23
C THR A 187 -7.94 -11.62 1.68
N ILE A 188 -6.67 -11.28 2.03
CA ILE A 188 -6.28 -11.20 3.45
C ILE A 188 -7.36 -10.45 4.25
N PRO A 189 -8.05 -11.14 5.18
CA PRO A 189 -9.05 -10.51 6.02
C PRO A 189 -8.39 -9.44 6.90
N GLY A 190 -8.90 -8.24 6.87
CA GLY A 190 -8.46 -7.15 7.73
C GLY A 190 -8.04 -5.88 7.00
N SER A 191 -7.73 -5.93 5.69
CA SER A 191 -7.42 -4.71 4.95
C SER A 191 -8.66 -4.02 4.36
N GLU A 192 -9.58 -4.79 3.78
CA GLU A 192 -10.80 -4.26 3.17
C GLU A 192 -11.87 -3.88 4.21
N HIS A 193 -11.73 -4.38 5.44
CA HIS A 193 -12.69 -4.15 6.51
C HIS A 193 -12.20 -3.16 7.58
N SER A 194 -10.95 -2.67 7.50
CA SER A 194 -10.49 -1.62 8.41
C SER A 194 -11.30 -0.35 8.21
N PHE A 195 -11.97 0.08 9.28
CA PHE A 195 -12.71 1.34 9.26
C PHE A 195 -11.78 2.53 9.11
N LYS A 196 -10.54 2.44 9.61
CA LYS A 196 -9.49 3.41 9.35
C LYS A 196 -9.24 3.56 7.85
N ALA A 197 -9.03 2.44 7.14
CA ALA A 197 -8.79 2.46 5.70
C ALA A 197 -9.98 3.03 4.90
N LYS A 198 -11.21 2.63 5.25
CA LYS A 198 -12.43 3.17 4.64
C LYS A 198 -12.57 4.68 4.87
N VAL A 199 -12.24 5.16 6.07
CA VAL A 199 -12.26 6.58 6.38
C VAL A 199 -11.19 7.33 5.58
N ILE A 200 -9.95 6.81 5.49
CA ILE A 200 -8.87 7.39 4.68
C ILE A 200 -9.30 7.48 3.22
N SER A 201 -9.89 6.45 2.65
CA SER A 201 -10.35 6.46 1.25
C SER A 201 -11.40 7.53 0.98
N ILE A 202 -12.30 7.80 1.94
CA ILE A 202 -13.29 8.88 1.83
C ILE A 202 -12.62 10.26 1.89
N LEU A 203 -11.63 10.44 2.78
CA LEU A 203 -10.92 11.72 2.92
C LEU A 203 -10.08 12.11 1.69
N ILE A 204 -9.56 11.11 0.96
CA ILE A 204 -8.71 11.33 -0.22
C ILE A 204 -9.53 11.33 -1.54
N HIS A 205 -10.85 11.19 -1.45
CA HIS A 205 -11.72 11.01 -2.62
C HIS A 205 -12.08 12.34 -3.31
N ASN A 206 -11.07 13.04 -3.89
CA ASN A 206 -11.31 14.21 -4.75
C ASN A 206 -10.52 14.11 -6.06
N GLU A 207 -11.10 14.62 -7.15
CA GLU A 207 -10.48 14.62 -8.48
C GLU A 207 -9.16 15.39 -8.55
N ASN A 208 -8.93 16.32 -7.62
CA ASN A 208 -7.74 17.19 -7.56
C ASN A 208 -6.70 16.77 -6.51
N ASP A 209 -6.81 15.58 -5.91
CA ASP A 209 -5.99 15.14 -4.78
C ASP A 209 -6.02 16.07 -3.54
N ASP A 210 -6.94 17.04 -3.50
CA ASP A 210 -7.17 17.89 -2.33
C ASP A 210 -7.93 17.11 -1.25
N LEU A 211 -7.69 17.49 0.01
CA LEU A 211 -8.31 16.80 1.14
C LEU A 211 -9.81 17.14 1.24
N TYR A 212 -10.67 16.15 1.10
CA TYR A 212 -12.08 16.25 1.43
C TYR A 212 -12.29 15.96 2.92
N CYS A 213 -12.73 16.92 3.69
CA CYS A 213 -12.95 16.79 5.14
C CYS A 213 -14.45 16.85 5.49
N PRO A 214 -15.24 15.82 5.21
CA PRO A 214 -16.64 15.76 5.61
C PRO A 214 -16.77 15.68 7.15
N SER A 215 -17.98 15.91 7.64
CA SER A 215 -18.27 15.67 9.06
C SER A 215 -18.13 14.19 9.39
N PHE A 216 -17.87 13.86 10.66
CA PHE A 216 -17.77 12.46 11.11
C PHE A 216 -19.08 11.69 10.86
N GLU A 217 -20.21 12.38 11.02
CA GLU A 217 -21.55 11.84 10.76
C GLU A 217 -21.76 11.53 9.29
N THR A 218 -21.27 12.38 8.39
CA THR A 218 -21.31 12.15 6.94
C THR A 218 -20.49 10.90 6.56
N ILE A 219 -19.31 10.73 7.16
CA ILE A 219 -18.50 9.52 6.94
C ILE A 219 -19.23 8.26 7.44
N ALA A 220 -19.85 8.33 8.62
CA ALA A 220 -20.58 7.20 9.16
C ALA A 220 -21.77 6.83 8.24
N LEU A 221 -22.50 7.81 7.71
CA LEU A 221 -23.59 7.59 6.74
C LEU A 221 -23.07 6.94 5.45
N ASN A 222 -21.94 7.43 4.90
CA ASN A 222 -21.32 6.84 3.71
C ASN A 222 -20.91 5.36 3.93
N LEU A 223 -20.64 4.99 5.18
CA LEU A 223 -20.31 3.62 5.57
C LEU A 223 -21.54 2.82 6.03
N ASN A 224 -22.76 3.35 5.83
CA ASN A 224 -24.03 2.73 6.23
C ASN A 224 -24.08 2.36 7.72
N MET A 225 -23.59 3.24 8.60
CA MET A 225 -23.60 3.01 10.05
C MET A 225 -23.81 4.30 10.86
N SER A 226 -24.11 4.14 12.16
CA SER A 226 -24.19 5.28 13.08
C SER A 226 -22.79 5.79 13.45
N GLY A 227 -22.65 7.10 13.76
CA GLY A 227 -21.41 7.67 14.27
C GLY A 227 -20.90 6.96 15.53
N GLN A 228 -21.79 6.51 16.42
CA GLN A 228 -21.41 5.75 17.60
C GLN A 228 -20.77 4.40 17.25
N THR A 229 -21.33 3.68 16.27
CA THR A 229 -20.79 2.41 15.77
C THR A 229 -19.42 2.63 15.14
N LEU A 230 -19.25 3.63 14.27
CA LEU A 230 -17.98 3.95 13.65
C LEU A 230 -16.92 4.32 14.70
N ARG A 231 -17.26 5.16 15.69
CA ARG A 231 -16.35 5.54 16.78
C ARG A 231 -15.86 4.32 17.56
N ARG A 232 -16.76 3.38 17.88
CA ARG A 232 -16.39 2.13 18.57
C ARG A 232 -15.43 1.28 17.72
N ARG A 233 -15.70 1.16 16.41
CA ARG A 233 -14.86 0.39 15.47
C ARG A 233 -13.45 0.99 15.35
N LEU A 234 -13.35 2.31 15.15
CA LEU A 234 -12.06 3.00 15.10
C LEU A 234 -11.28 2.85 16.42
N LYS A 235 -11.97 2.90 17.57
CA LYS A 235 -11.33 2.69 18.87
C LYS A 235 -10.75 1.28 19.02
N VAL A 236 -11.42 0.25 18.51
CA VAL A 236 -10.91 -1.13 18.48
C VAL A 236 -9.66 -1.23 17.62
N GLU A 237 -9.59 -0.45 16.52
CA GLU A 237 -8.41 -0.34 15.65
C GLU A 237 -7.31 0.58 16.22
N GLY A 238 -7.45 1.05 17.47
CA GLY A 238 -6.45 1.91 18.13
C GLY A 238 -6.36 3.32 17.56
N THR A 239 -7.40 3.80 16.87
CA THR A 239 -7.40 5.11 16.19
C THR A 239 -8.69 5.89 16.45
N SER A 240 -8.74 7.12 15.92
CA SER A 240 -9.92 7.99 15.95
C SER A 240 -9.97 8.86 14.69
N TYR A 241 -11.14 9.41 14.37
CA TYR A 241 -11.27 10.28 13.20
C TYR A 241 -10.32 11.50 13.20
N PRO A 242 -10.12 12.23 14.32
CA PRO A 242 -9.11 13.27 14.36
C PRO A 242 -7.70 12.77 14.06
N MET A 243 -7.29 11.64 14.64
CA MET A 243 -5.97 11.04 14.37
C MET A 243 -5.78 10.67 12.90
N ILE A 244 -6.80 10.06 12.29
CA ILE A 244 -6.77 9.70 10.86
C ILE A 244 -6.67 10.98 10.00
N LYS A 245 -7.44 12.01 10.33
CA LYS A 245 -7.42 13.29 9.61
C LYS A 245 -6.06 13.97 9.72
N ASP A 246 -5.45 13.95 10.88
CA ASP A 246 -4.12 14.52 11.11
C ASP A 246 -3.04 13.74 10.36
N GLU A 247 -3.13 12.40 10.34
CA GLU A 247 -2.23 11.53 9.56
C GLU A 247 -2.30 11.86 8.07
N VAL A 248 -3.50 11.91 7.50
CA VAL A 248 -3.72 12.24 6.08
C VAL A 248 -3.24 13.66 5.76
N ARG A 249 -3.54 14.63 6.63
CA ARG A 249 -3.08 16.03 6.47
C ARG A 249 -1.57 16.14 6.48
N ARG A 250 -0.90 15.46 7.42
CA ARG A 250 0.56 15.43 7.51
C ARG A 250 1.17 14.90 6.22
N ASP A 251 0.68 13.76 5.75
CA ASP A 251 1.24 13.07 4.60
C ASP A 251 1.05 13.90 3.32
N LEU A 252 -0.13 14.50 3.12
CA LEU A 252 -0.38 15.43 2.02
C LEU A 252 0.48 16.70 2.11
N ALA A 253 0.67 17.25 3.34
CA ALA A 253 1.52 18.42 3.53
C ALA A 253 2.96 18.17 3.11
N ILE A 254 3.52 17.02 3.52
CA ILE A 254 4.89 16.62 3.16
C ILE A 254 5.05 16.58 1.64
N ASP A 255 4.07 16.02 0.96
CA ASP A 255 4.13 15.89 -0.48
C ASP A 255 4.00 17.21 -1.25
N TYR A 256 3.10 18.07 -0.80
CA TYR A 256 2.98 19.40 -1.41
C TYR A 256 4.23 20.24 -1.19
N LEU A 257 4.89 20.10 -0.02
CA LEU A 257 6.16 20.76 0.27
C LEU A 257 7.30 20.21 -0.59
N GLN A 258 7.38 18.88 -0.78
CA GLN A 258 8.39 18.25 -1.63
C GLN A 258 8.20 18.56 -3.12
N ALA A 259 6.96 18.68 -3.59
CA ALA A 259 6.67 19.07 -4.96
C ALA A 259 7.07 20.52 -5.27
N ASN A 260 7.25 21.35 -4.23
CA ASN A 260 7.72 22.75 -4.27
C ASN A 260 7.01 23.64 -5.32
N ASN A 261 5.73 23.38 -5.57
CA ASN A 261 4.91 24.05 -6.57
C ASN A 261 3.72 24.83 -5.98
N ARG A 262 3.59 24.86 -4.63
CA ARG A 262 2.50 25.54 -3.90
C ARG A 262 3.07 26.39 -2.77
N SER A 263 2.47 27.56 -2.52
CA SER A 263 2.79 28.36 -1.35
C SER A 263 2.29 27.68 -0.06
N ILE A 264 2.87 28.05 1.10
CA ILE A 264 2.40 27.56 2.41
C ILE A 264 0.92 27.90 2.64
N ALA A 265 0.45 29.04 2.12
CA ALA A 265 -0.94 29.43 2.20
C ALA A 265 -1.85 28.51 1.36
N ASP A 266 -1.43 28.18 0.14
CA ASP A 266 -2.17 27.25 -0.74
C ASP A 266 -2.23 25.85 -0.15
N ILE A 267 -1.12 25.38 0.40
CA ILE A 267 -1.05 24.08 1.10
C ILE A 267 -2.00 24.07 2.31
N SER A 268 -1.99 25.11 3.10
CA SER A 268 -2.90 25.27 4.25
C SER A 268 -4.37 25.16 3.83
N ASN A 269 -4.75 25.88 2.77
CA ASN A 269 -6.11 25.85 2.22
C ASN A 269 -6.48 24.48 1.66
N ALA A 270 -5.60 23.85 0.87
CA ALA A 270 -5.80 22.52 0.29
C ALA A 270 -5.98 21.44 1.38
N LEU A 271 -5.38 21.64 2.56
CA LEU A 271 -5.51 20.74 3.71
C LEU A 271 -6.70 21.08 4.63
N GLY A 272 -7.51 22.08 4.25
CA GLY A 272 -8.71 22.48 4.99
C GLY A 272 -8.41 23.14 6.34
N PHE A 273 -7.33 23.91 6.44
CA PHE A 273 -7.09 24.81 7.56
C PHE A 273 -7.65 26.21 7.24
N SER A 274 -8.27 26.83 8.22
CA SER A 274 -8.80 28.19 8.09
C SER A 274 -7.72 29.27 8.01
N GLU A 275 -6.52 28.97 8.53
CA GLU A 275 -5.40 29.91 8.60
C GLU A 275 -4.05 29.20 8.41
N PRO A 276 -3.08 29.80 7.67
CA PRO A 276 -1.75 29.25 7.49
C PRO A 276 -0.96 29.05 8.79
N ARG A 277 -1.24 29.88 9.82
CA ARG A 277 -0.61 29.73 11.15
C ARG A 277 -1.04 28.45 11.85
N SER A 278 -2.30 28.05 11.72
CA SER A 278 -2.84 26.80 12.28
C SER A 278 -2.20 25.58 11.62
N PHE A 279 -2.05 25.63 10.30
CA PHE A 279 -1.30 24.60 9.56
C PHE A 279 0.16 24.52 10.02
N THR A 280 0.87 25.64 10.09
CA THR A 280 2.29 25.67 10.49
C THR A 280 2.49 25.08 11.89
N ARG A 281 1.59 25.35 12.84
CA ARG A 281 1.64 24.78 14.19
C ARG A 281 1.38 23.29 14.18
N ALA A 282 0.36 22.83 13.46
CA ALA A 282 0.06 21.40 13.32
C ALA A 282 1.20 20.64 12.65
N PHE A 283 1.73 21.16 11.55
CA PHE A 283 2.85 20.54 10.84
C PHE A 283 4.10 20.41 11.71
N LYS A 284 4.44 21.45 12.48
CA LYS A 284 5.55 21.39 13.44
C LYS A 284 5.30 20.37 14.55
N GLN A 285 4.06 20.20 14.99
CA GLN A 285 3.69 19.16 15.96
C GLN A 285 3.86 17.75 15.38
N TRP A 286 3.53 17.55 14.10
CA TRP A 286 3.60 16.25 13.42
C TRP A 286 5.03 15.85 13.05
N THR A 287 5.87 16.83 12.64
CA THR A 287 7.19 16.54 12.02
C THR A 287 8.38 17.06 12.84
N GLY A 288 8.14 17.83 13.89
CA GLY A 288 9.18 18.47 14.70
C GLY A 288 9.75 19.75 14.09
N VAL A 289 9.53 20.04 12.81
CA VAL A 289 10.08 21.21 12.10
C VAL A 289 8.99 22.03 11.41
N SER A 290 9.28 23.29 11.11
CA SER A 290 8.31 24.14 10.39
C SER A 290 8.24 23.77 8.90
N PRO A 291 7.10 24.03 8.21
CA PRO A 291 6.98 23.78 6.77
C PRO A 291 8.08 24.45 5.94
N SER A 292 8.45 25.70 6.27
CA SER A 292 9.50 26.45 5.58
C SER A 292 10.92 25.86 5.74
N LYS A 293 11.18 25.09 6.80
CA LYS A 293 12.43 24.37 7.00
C LYS A 293 12.42 22.97 6.39
N TYR A 294 11.23 22.48 6.04
CA TYR A 294 11.05 21.16 5.44
C TYR A 294 11.21 21.19 3.91
N SER A 295 10.91 22.35 3.28
CA SER A 295 11.01 22.58 1.83
C SER A 295 12.42 22.99 1.35
N GLY A 296 13.37 23.22 2.26
CA GLY A 296 14.75 23.57 1.97
C GLY A 296 15.66 22.35 2.22
#